data_9f9738f361d0eb486af2fbcd8fe71275
#
_entry.id   9f9738f361d0eb486af2fbcd8fe71275
#
_cell.length_a   1.000
_cell.length_b   1.000
_cell.length_c   1.000
_cell.angle_alpha   90.00
_cell.angle_beta   90.00
_cell.angle_gamma   90.00
#
_symmetry.space_group_name_H-M   'P 1'
#
loop_
_entity.id
_entity.type
_entity.pdbx_description
1 polymer ?
#
loop_
_entity_poly.entity_id
_entity_poly.type
_entity_poly.pdbx_seq_one_letter_code
_entity_poly.pdbx_strand_id
1 'polypeptide(L)'
;MLESIIVISPKGFHDDITRTLRAVQPNLRVHCVDSLIELMLLDKDLPAESRLISFLNNVIVPAFTLKKMKFGAINFHPGTPDYPGYAPYSFALYEGEQRHGVTVHEMVEKVDAGRILALDVFSIEAEYKQAQLVDLCIERSKNFLSKLAPVLVRKELPSFVDVSWGKHKFTRAQFAQYCELPADISHAELHLRIRAFGAGDGKHSLFLWHAGKQYLYQDTDRSNSNAECIELYGNTFSAAQQLLPQCV
;
A
#
# COMPACT_ATOMS: atom_id res chain seq x y z
N MET A 1 5.29 -19.04 22.48
CA MET A 1 5.61 -18.76 21.08
C MET A 1 4.53 -19.33 20.19
N LEU A 2 4.27 -18.73 19.03
CA LEU A 2 3.37 -19.27 18.02
C LEU A 2 4.02 -20.45 17.29
N GLU A 3 3.22 -21.39 16.80
CA GLU A 3 3.70 -22.45 15.93
C GLU A 3 3.60 -22.09 14.45
N SER A 4 2.67 -21.21 14.11
CA SER A 4 2.36 -20.85 12.72
C SER A 4 2.00 -19.37 12.59
N ILE A 5 2.44 -18.77 11.48
CA ILE A 5 2.04 -17.44 11.03
C ILE A 5 1.65 -17.54 9.54
N ILE A 6 0.55 -16.88 9.19
CA ILE A 6 0.13 -16.69 7.82
C ILE A 6 0.53 -15.27 7.42
N VAL A 7 1.18 -15.13 6.28
CA VAL A 7 1.60 -13.84 5.74
C VAL A 7 0.88 -13.61 4.42
N ILE A 8 0.16 -12.50 4.31
CA ILE A 8 -0.36 -12.03 3.04
C ILE A 8 0.43 -10.80 2.60
N SER A 9 1.16 -10.92 1.49
CA SER A 9 2.02 -9.86 0.95
C SER A 9 2.38 -10.12 -0.52
N PRO A 10 2.87 -9.13 -1.28
CA PRO A 10 3.46 -9.38 -2.60
C PRO A 10 4.61 -10.40 -2.50
N LYS A 11 4.71 -11.28 -3.51
CA LYS A 11 5.70 -12.40 -3.55
C LYS A 11 7.14 -11.96 -3.26
N GLY A 12 7.52 -10.77 -3.75
CA GLY A 12 8.87 -10.23 -3.56
C GLY A 12 9.30 -10.03 -2.10
N PHE A 13 8.36 -10.09 -1.14
CA PHE A 13 8.67 -9.95 0.30
C PHE A 13 8.66 -11.28 1.06
N HIS A 14 8.19 -12.38 0.47
CA HIS A 14 7.95 -13.65 1.16
C HIS A 14 9.22 -14.18 1.85
N ASP A 15 10.35 -14.21 1.15
CA ASP A 15 11.61 -14.74 1.67
C ASP A 15 12.17 -13.86 2.80
N ASP A 16 12.12 -12.54 2.62
CA ASP A 16 12.60 -11.58 3.63
C ASP A 16 11.78 -11.66 4.92
N ILE A 17 10.44 -11.71 4.80
CA ILE A 17 9.54 -11.84 5.96
C ILE A 17 9.78 -13.18 6.65
N THR A 18 9.84 -14.27 5.89
CA THR A 18 10.07 -15.62 6.45
C THR A 18 11.39 -15.69 7.19
N ARG A 19 12.47 -15.16 6.62
CA ARG A 19 13.80 -15.10 7.22
C ARG A 19 13.78 -14.28 8.51
N THR A 20 13.13 -13.11 8.49
CA THR A 20 13.04 -12.22 9.65
C THR A 20 12.31 -12.88 10.82
N LEU A 21 11.17 -13.54 10.56
CA LEU A 21 10.39 -14.21 11.61
C LEU A 21 11.13 -15.46 12.15
N ARG A 22 11.75 -16.25 11.26
CA ARG A 22 12.52 -17.44 11.64
C ARG A 22 13.85 -17.14 12.32
N ALA A 23 14.42 -15.96 12.12
CA ALA A 23 15.59 -15.52 12.90
C ALA A 23 15.26 -15.42 14.40
N VAL A 24 14.02 -15.14 14.76
CA VAL A 24 13.54 -15.10 16.16
C VAL A 24 13.04 -16.48 16.62
N GLN A 25 12.35 -17.20 15.75
CA GLN A 25 11.80 -18.52 16.06
C GLN A 25 12.08 -19.51 14.91
N PRO A 26 13.19 -20.25 14.97
CA PRO A 26 13.66 -21.10 13.85
C PRO A 26 12.63 -22.15 13.38
N ASN A 27 11.84 -22.70 14.26
CA ASN A 27 10.84 -23.74 13.94
C ASN A 27 9.45 -23.19 13.55
N LEU A 28 9.33 -21.87 13.36
CA LEU A 28 8.07 -21.24 12.99
C LEU A 28 7.64 -21.68 11.58
N ARG A 29 6.42 -22.17 11.45
CA ARG A 29 5.78 -22.41 10.15
C ARG A 29 5.25 -21.08 9.62
N VAL A 30 5.79 -20.61 8.50
CA VAL A 30 5.35 -19.38 7.83
C VAL A 30 4.70 -19.77 6.51
N HIS A 31 3.42 -19.45 6.36
CA HIS A 31 2.62 -19.70 5.17
C HIS A 31 2.42 -18.36 4.44
N CYS A 32 3.12 -18.16 3.34
CA CYS A 32 3.04 -16.94 2.54
C CYS A 32 2.03 -17.12 1.40
N VAL A 33 1.17 -16.12 1.21
CA VAL A 33 0.20 -16.00 0.12
C VAL A 33 0.23 -14.57 -0.45
N ASP A 34 -0.10 -14.40 -1.74
CA ASP A 34 -0.10 -13.07 -2.38
C ASP A 34 -1.49 -12.60 -2.84
N SER A 35 -2.49 -13.44 -2.73
CA SER A 35 -3.83 -13.17 -3.22
C SER A 35 -4.92 -13.67 -2.25
N LEU A 36 -6.12 -13.11 -2.41
CA LEU A 36 -7.29 -13.59 -1.67
C LEU A 36 -7.60 -15.06 -2.00
N ILE A 37 -7.40 -15.46 -3.27
CA ILE A 37 -7.65 -16.84 -3.71
C ILE A 37 -6.73 -17.80 -2.97
N GLU A 38 -5.43 -17.53 -2.94
CA GLU A 38 -4.47 -18.35 -2.20
C GLU A 38 -4.80 -18.41 -0.71
N LEU A 39 -5.16 -17.27 -0.10
CA LEU A 39 -5.59 -17.22 1.29
C LEU A 39 -6.82 -18.09 1.55
N MET A 40 -7.81 -18.06 0.66
CA MET A 40 -9.02 -18.87 0.78
C MET A 40 -8.78 -20.37 0.53
N LEU A 41 -7.84 -20.70 -0.34
CA LEU A 41 -7.43 -22.11 -0.55
C LEU A 41 -6.73 -22.64 0.70
N LEU A 42 -5.86 -21.84 1.31
CA LEU A 42 -5.19 -22.16 2.56
C LEU A 42 -6.18 -22.25 3.74
N ASP A 43 -7.30 -21.49 3.71
CA ASP A 43 -8.28 -21.40 4.80
C ASP A 43 -8.90 -22.75 5.21
N LYS A 44 -8.91 -23.75 4.35
CA LYS A 44 -9.42 -25.10 4.63
C LYS A 44 -8.51 -25.87 5.61
N ASP A 45 -7.21 -25.61 5.53
CA ASP A 45 -6.17 -26.32 6.29
C ASP A 45 -5.45 -25.37 7.29
N LEU A 46 -6.02 -24.18 7.53
CA LEU A 46 -5.42 -23.21 8.42
C LEU A 46 -5.31 -23.77 9.84
N PRO A 47 -4.11 -23.79 10.43
CA PRO A 47 -3.98 -24.08 11.83
C PRO A 47 -4.75 -23.01 12.61
N ALA A 48 -5.79 -23.40 13.34
CA ALA A 48 -6.59 -22.46 14.15
C ALA A 48 -5.71 -21.65 15.14
N GLU A 49 -4.56 -22.19 15.49
CA GLU A 49 -3.55 -21.54 16.35
C GLU A 49 -2.53 -20.71 15.58
N SER A 50 -3.00 -19.88 14.64
CA SER A 50 -2.16 -18.98 13.83
C SER A 50 -2.45 -17.52 14.11
N ARG A 51 -1.48 -16.68 13.74
CA ARG A 51 -1.66 -15.23 13.53
C ARG A 51 -1.58 -14.94 12.05
N LEU A 52 -2.37 -13.98 11.56
CA LEU A 52 -2.23 -13.45 10.22
C LEU A 52 -1.44 -12.14 10.27
N ILE A 53 -0.50 -11.97 9.35
CA ILE A 53 0.22 -10.71 9.11
C ILE A 53 -0.05 -10.29 7.67
N SER A 54 -0.66 -9.12 7.50
CA SER A 54 -0.80 -8.43 6.24
C SER A 54 0.35 -7.44 6.10
N PHE A 55 1.14 -7.55 5.02
CA PHE A 55 2.32 -6.73 4.83
C PHE A 55 2.31 -6.09 3.44
N LEU A 56 2.12 -4.75 3.41
CA LEU A 56 2.18 -3.92 2.20
C LEU A 56 1.37 -4.48 1.02
N ASN A 57 0.13 -4.88 1.27
CA ASN A 57 -0.75 -5.41 0.21
C ASN A 57 -2.13 -4.73 0.23
N ASN A 58 -2.87 -4.92 -0.87
CA ASN A 58 -4.20 -4.34 -1.07
C ASN A 58 -5.34 -5.35 -0.94
N VAL A 59 -5.06 -6.54 -0.40
CA VAL A 59 -6.08 -7.59 -0.21
C VAL A 59 -6.90 -7.29 1.04
N ILE A 60 -8.21 -7.19 0.86
CA ILE A 60 -9.13 -7.09 1.98
C ILE A 60 -9.44 -8.50 2.48
N VAL A 61 -8.95 -8.81 3.67
CA VAL A 61 -9.17 -10.12 4.31
C VAL A 61 -10.61 -10.21 4.82
N PRO A 62 -11.37 -11.24 4.45
CA PRO A 62 -12.76 -11.38 4.90
C PRO A 62 -12.89 -11.52 6.43
N ALA A 63 -13.97 -10.99 6.98
CA ALA A 63 -14.22 -11.01 8.43
C ALA A 63 -14.24 -12.44 9.01
N PHE A 64 -14.76 -13.42 8.23
CA PHE A 64 -14.78 -14.81 8.68
C PHE A 64 -13.36 -15.43 8.83
N THR A 65 -12.42 -15.03 7.94
CA THR A 65 -11.01 -15.44 8.06
C THR A 65 -10.35 -14.78 9.27
N LEU A 66 -10.60 -13.48 9.49
CA LEU A 66 -10.07 -12.77 10.67
C LEU A 66 -10.54 -13.43 11.98
N LYS A 67 -11.82 -13.83 12.06
CA LYS A 67 -12.40 -14.50 13.24
C LYS A 67 -11.79 -15.87 13.54
N LYS A 68 -11.23 -16.56 12.55
CA LYS A 68 -10.54 -17.84 12.73
C LYS A 68 -9.15 -17.70 13.34
N MET A 69 -8.54 -16.51 13.24
CA MET A 69 -7.17 -16.28 13.75
C MET A 69 -7.16 -16.19 15.26
N LYS A 70 -6.86 -17.29 15.95
CA LYS A 70 -6.83 -17.36 17.44
C LYS A 70 -5.92 -16.29 18.06
N PHE A 71 -4.81 -15.97 17.42
CA PHE A 71 -3.84 -15.00 17.92
C PHE A 71 -3.91 -13.66 17.19
N GLY A 72 -5.07 -13.38 16.56
CA GLY A 72 -5.36 -12.12 15.90
C GLY A 72 -4.71 -11.96 14.52
N ALA A 73 -4.98 -10.83 13.92
CA ALA A 73 -4.46 -10.45 12.61
C ALA A 73 -3.89 -9.02 12.70
N ILE A 74 -2.73 -8.80 12.09
CA ILE A 74 -1.97 -7.54 12.16
C ILE A 74 -1.70 -7.05 10.74
N ASN A 75 -1.87 -5.76 10.49
CA ASN A 75 -1.53 -5.11 9.23
C ASN A 75 -0.37 -4.12 9.40
N PHE A 76 0.52 -4.10 8.42
CA PHE A 76 1.52 -3.06 8.20
C PHE A 76 0.99 -2.09 7.17
N HIS A 77 0.39 -1.00 7.62
CA HIS A 77 -0.17 0.06 6.80
C HIS A 77 0.91 1.09 6.49
N PRO A 78 1.22 1.38 5.19
CA PRO A 78 2.27 2.33 4.81
C PRO A 78 1.79 3.79 4.88
N GLY A 79 1.25 4.18 6.03
CA GLY A 79 0.70 5.50 6.31
C GLY A 79 0.67 5.82 7.79
N THR A 80 0.58 7.11 8.13
CA THR A 80 0.22 7.52 9.49
C THR A 80 -1.26 7.24 9.75
N PRO A 81 -1.69 7.23 11.01
CA PRO A 81 -3.11 7.07 11.35
C PRO A 81 -4.04 8.11 10.73
N ASP A 82 -3.52 9.28 10.33
CA ASP A 82 -4.30 10.35 9.69
C ASP A 82 -4.73 10.01 8.26
N TYR A 83 -4.05 9.04 7.64
CA TYR A 83 -4.28 8.58 6.27
C TYR A 83 -4.75 7.11 6.20
N PRO A 84 -5.89 6.74 6.83
CA PRO A 84 -6.42 5.39 6.69
C PRO A 84 -6.94 5.15 5.28
N GLY A 85 -6.82 3.92 4.78
CA GLY A 85 -7.33 3.51 3.48
C GLY A 85 -6.30 3.38 2.39
N TYR A 86 -6.68 3.80 1.19
CA TYR A 86 -5.92 3.53 -0.03
C TYR A 86 -4.86 4.59 -0.32
N ALA A 87 -3.66 4.16 -0.73
CA ALA A 87 -2.55 5.00 -1.19
C ALA A 87 -2.22 6.19 -0.24
N PRO A 88 -2.01 5.96 1.06
CA PRO A 88 -1.82 7.01 2.07
C PRO A 88 -0.67 7.96 1.72
N TYR A 89 0.41 7.46 1.12
CA TYR A 89 1.56 8.23 0.67
C TYR A 89 1.19 9.28 -0.40
N SER A 90 0.28 8.95 -1.32
CA SER A 90 -0.16 9.88 -2.37
C SER A 90 -0.95 11.04 -1.78
N PHE A 91 -1.90 10.75 -0.90
CA PHE A 91 -2.72 11.80 -0.29
C PHE A 91 -1.90 12.67 0.66
N ALA A 92 -0.97 12.09 1.43
CA ALA A 92 -0.04 12.87 2.26
C ALA A 92 0.83 13.83 1.43
N LEU A 93 1.36 13.38 0.28
CA LEU A 93 2.11 14.24 -0.64
C LEU A 93 1.25 15.35 -1.24
N TYR A 94 0.01 15.02 -1.63
CA TYR A 94 -0.92 15.98 -2.21
C TYR A 94 -1.32 17.07 -1.21
N GLU A 95 -1.55 16.72 0.04
CA GLU A 95 -1.88 17.64 1.13
C GLU A 95 -0.66 18.40 1.66
N GLY A 96 0.55 18.11 1.16
CA GLY A 96 1.77 18.83 1.51
C GLY A 96 2.35 18.47 2.87
N GLU A 97 2.06 17.27 3.37
CA GLU A 97 2.58 16.79 4.63
C GLU A 97 4.11 16.73 4.63
N GLN A 98 4.69 17.13 5.76
CA GLN A 98 6.14 17.07 5.98
C GLN A 98 6.58 15.82 6.75
N ARG A 99 5.63 15.02 7.21
CA ARG A 99 5.86 13.77 7.95
C ARG A 99 4.94 12.69 7.43
N HIS A 100 5.46 11.48 7.40
CA HIS A 100 4.70 10.28 7.05
C HIS A 100 5.09 9.15 7.98
N GLY A 101 4.53 7.94 7.78
CA GLY A 101 4.87 6.84 8.67
C GLY A 101 4.37 5.49 8.20
N VAL A 102 4.67 4.50 9.04
CA VAL A 102 4.12 3.15 8.95
C VAL A 102 3.38 2.86 10.24
N THR A 103 2.12 2.48 10.11
CA THR A 103 1.26 2.10 11.24
C THR A 103 1.07 0.59 11.27
N VAL A 104 1.41 -0.04 12.39
CA VAL A 104 1.13 -1.46 12.62
C VAL A 104 -0.08 -1.56 13.54
N HIS A 105 -1.13 -2.24 13.08
CA HIS A 105 -2.41 -2.25 13.77
C HIS A 105 -3.11 -3.60 13.69
N GLU A 106 -4.03 -3.84 14.60
CA GLU A 106 -4.93 -4.98 14.58
C GLU A 106 -5.87 -4.88 13.37
N MET A 107 -6.06 -6.00 12.66
CA MET A 107 -7.05 -6.07 11.59
C MET A 107 -8.42 -6.41 12.16
N VAL A 108 -9.38 -5.58 11.83
CA VAL A 108 -10.80 -5.78 12.13
C VAL A 108 -11.60 -5.74 10.83
N GLU A 109 -12.90 -6.03 10.89
CA GLU A 109 -13.76 -6.05 9.69
C GLU A 109 -13.73 -4.74 8.89
N LYS A 110 -13.67 -3.60 9.60
CA LYS A 110 -13.49 -2.29 8.98
C LYS A 110 -12.00 -2.04 8.73
N VAL A 111 -11.63 -1.81 7.47
CA VAL A 111 -10.25 -1.54 7.05
C VAL A 111 -9.68 -0.32 7.79
N ASP A 112 -8.44 -0.43 8.28
CA ASP A 112 -7.69 0.59 9.00
C ASP A 112 -8.53 1.26 10.12
N ALA A 113 -9.08 0.43 11.00
CA ALA A 113 -9.92 0.87 12.12
C ALA A 113 -9.65 0.10 13.42
N GLY A 114 -8.74 -0.88 13.39
CA GLY A 114 -8.34 -1.63 14.57
C GLY A 114 -7.38 -0.85 15.46
N ARG A 115 -7.14 -1.35 16.66
CA ARG A 115 -6.23 -0.72 17.63
C ARG A 115 -4.80 -0.70 17.09
N ILE A 116 -4.12 0.41 17.29
CA ILE A 116 -2.75 0.61 16.81
C ILE A 116 -1.77 -0.04 17.79
N LEU A 117 -0.93 -0.94 17.27
CA LEU A 117 0.10 -1.64 18.02
C LEU A 117 1.38 -0.81 18.13
N ALA A 118 1.78 -0.21 17.02
CA ALA A 118 3.02 0.56 16.93
C ALA A 118 2.99 1.52 15.75
N LEU A 119 3.80 2.57 15.81
CA LEU A 119 3.91 3.62 14.80
C LEU A 119 5.38 4.00 14.60
N ASP A 120 5.83 4.05 13.35
CA ASP A 120 7.14 4.59 12.94
C ASP A 120 6.88 5.84 12.08
N VAL A 121 7.30 7.01 12.55
CA VAL A 121 7.09 8.30 11.87
C VAL A 121 8.43 8.87 11.43
N PHE A 122 8.48 9.38 10.20
CA PHE A 122 9.67 9.96 9.59
C PHE A 122 9.32 11.24 8.80
N SER A 123 10.34 12.05 8.51
CA SER A 123 10.18 13.26 7.70
C SER A 123 10.11 12.93 6.22
N ILE A 124 9.29 13.70 5.47
CA ILE A 124 9.24 13.70 4.00
C ILE A 124 10.11 14.85 3.52
N GLU A 125 11.04 14.58 2.60
CA GLU A 125 11.79 15.64 1.94
C GLU A 125 10.91 16.37 0.93
N ALA A 126 11.10 17.68 0.80
CA ALA A 126 10.25 18.53 -0.05
C ALA A 126 10.18 18.05 -1.50
N GLU A 127 11.28 17.47 -1.99
CA GLU A 127 11.42 17.00 -3.37
C GLU A 127 10.84 15.59 -3.64
N TYR A 128 10.42 14.88 -2.59
CA TYR A 128 9.90 13.52 -2.78
C TYR A 128 8.67 13.49 -3.66
N LYS A 129 8.73 12.65 -4.67
CA LYS A 129 7.60 12.20 -5.48
C LYS A 129 7.02 10.90 -4.90
N GLN A 130 5.87 10.48 -5.41
CA GLN A 130 5.16 9.27 -4.99
C GLN A 130 6.07 8.03 -4.91
N ALA A 131 6.85 7.74 -5.96
CA ALA A 131 7.70 6.54 -6.01
C ALA A 131 8.73 6.52 -4.88
N GLN A 132 9.40 7.66 -4.61
CA GLN A 132 10.40 7.77 -3.56
C GLN A 132 9.78 7.57 -2.16
N LEU A 133 8.58 8.13 -1.92
CA LEU A 133 7.90 7.92 -0.64
C LEU A 133 7.41 6.48 -0.47
N VAL A 134 6.97 5.82 -1.55
CA VAL A 134 6.63 4.39 -1.56
C VAL A 134 7.86 3.55 -1.19
N ASP A 135 9.02 3.80 -1.81
CA ASP A 135 10.26 3.08 -1.54
C ASP A 135 10.69 3.26 -0.07
N LEU A 136 10.59 4.48 0.45
CA LEU A 136 10.88 4.76 1.86
C LEU A 136 9.90 4.04 2.80
N CYS A 137 8.60 3.99 2.47
CA CYS A 137 7.61 3.23 3.24
C CYS A 137 7.93 1.73 3.24
N ILE A 138 8.37 1.18 2.11
CA ILE A 138 8.78 -0.23 2.01
C ILE A 138 9.99 -0.51 2.92
N GLU A 139 11.04 0.32 2.83
CA GLU A 139 12.23 0.19 3.66
C GLU A 139 11.87 0.27 5.16
N ARG A 140 11.11 1.30 5.55
CA ARG A 140 10.65 1.50 6.93
C ARG A 140 9.81 0.33 7.42
N SER A 141 8.91 -0.20 6.59
CA SER A 141 8.09 -1.37 6.95
C SER A 141 8.94 -2.62 7.20
N LYS A 142 9.97 -2.88 6.37
CA LYS A 142 10.91 -3.99 6.58
C LYS A 142 11.69 -3.83 7.89
N ASN A 143 12.21 -2.65 8.15
CA ASN A 143 12.92 -2.34 9.39
C ASN A 143 12.00 -2.48 10.61
N PHE A 144 10.75 -2.04 10.47
CA PHE A 144 9.75 -2.11 11.53
C PHE A 144 9.32 -3.56 11.80
N LEU A 145 9.15 -4.39 10.75
CA LEU A 145 8.92 -5.82 10.89
C LEU A 145 10.05 -6.49 11.70
N SER A 146 11.30 -6.17 11.38
CA SER A 146 12.46 -6.73 12.09
C SER A 146 12.46 -6.37 13.56
N LYS A 147 12.11 -5.13 13.91
CA LYS A 147 11.99 -4.67 15.31
C LYS A 147 10.83 -5.36 16.04
N LEU A 148 9.71 -5.60 15.35
CA LEU A 148 8.51 -6.18 15.95
C LEU A 148 8.48 -7.73 15.91
N ALA A 149 9.32 -8.38 15.11
CA ALA A 149 9.36 -9.83 14.98
C ALA A 149 9.40 -10.56 16.35
N PRO A 150 10.20 -10.13 17.36
CA PRO A 150 10.22 -10.78 18.68
C PRO A 150 8.87 -10.77 19.42
N VAL A 151 8.00 -9.81 19.13
CA VAL A 151 6.65 -9.74 19.72
C VAL A 151 5.63 -10.42 18.82
N LEU A 152 5.74 -10.30 17.50
CA LEU A 152 4.81 -10.89 16.55
C LEU A 152 4.79 -12.42 16.58
N VAL A 153 5.88 -13.07 16.98
CA VAL A 153 5.97 -14.53 17.13
C VAL A 153 5.45 -15.04 18.47
N ARG A 154 5.03 -14.17 19.40
CA ARG A 154 4.42 -14.56 20.69
C ARG A 154 2.92 -14.76 20.53
N LYS A 155 2.31 -15.58 21.39
CA LYS A 155 0.84 -15.75 21.44
C LYS A 155 0.14 -14.44 21.81
N GLU A 156 0.67 -13.73 22.78
CA GLU A 156 0.13 -12.46 23.25
C GLU A 156 0.84 -11.29 22.59
N LEU A 157 0.08 -10.30 22.18
CA LEU A 157 0.59 -9.02 21.69
C LEU A 157 0.86 -8.09 22.87
N PRO A 158 1.81 -7.16 22.76
CA PRO A 158 2.00 -6.10 23.76
C PRO A 158 0.78 -5.17 23.78
N SER A 159 0.79 -4.25 24.74
CA SER A 159 -0.23 -3.20 24.84
C SER A 159 -0.27 -2.36 23.55
N PHE A 160 -1.47 -1.97 23.17
CA PHE A 160 -1.69 -1.05 22.06
C PHE A 160 -1.36 0.39 22.48
N VAL A 161 -0.97 1.22 21.55
CA VAL A 161 -0.71 2.65 21.81
C VAL A 161 -2.03 3.44 21.80
N ASP A 162 -2.10 4.49 22.60
CA ASP A 162 -3.28 5.37 22.67
C ASP A 162 -3.23 6.42 21.54
N VAL A 163 -3.45 5.94 20.31
CA VAL A 163 -3.52 6.75 19.10
C VAL A 163 -4.75 6.32 18.31
N SER A 164 -5.51 7.28 17.82
CA SER A 164 -6.73 7.04 17.05
C SER A 164 -6.49 7.28 15.57
N TRP A 165 -7.26 6.57 14.74
CA TRP A 165 -7.31 6.80 13.31
C TRP A 165 -7.99 8.13 12.95
N GLY A 166 -7.52 8.75 11.87
CA GLY A 166 -8.16 9.90 11.25
C GLY A 166 -9.60 9.59 10.81
N LYS A 167 -10.41 10.63 10.77
CA LYS A 167 -11.85 10.50 10.44
C LYS A 167 -12.09 10.24 8.94
N HIS A 168 -11.23 10.80 8.09
CA HIS A 168 -11.34 10.68 6.64
C HIS A 168 -10.61 9.42 6.16
N LYS A 169 -11.33 8.57 5.44
CA LYS A 169 -10.75 7.35 4.84
C LYS A 169 -10.60 7.54 3.35
N PHE A 170 -9.39 7.43 2.86
CA PHE A 170 -9.10 7.51 1.43
C PHE A 170 -9.47 6.21 0.70
N THR A 171 -9.99 6.36 -0.51
CA THR A 171 -10.51 5.25 -1.31
C THR A 171 -9.82 5.15 -2.67
N ARG A 172 -9.88 3.96 -3.28
CA ARG A 172 -9.40 3.77 -4.66
C ARG A 172 -10.15 4.64 -5.67
N ALA A 173 -11.43 4.89 -5.46
CA ALA A 173 -12.23 5.77 -6.31
C ALA A 173 -11.73 7.22 -6.25
N GLN A 174 -11.39 7.72 -5.06
CA GLN A 174 -10.76 9.04 -4.93
C GLN A 174 -9.39 9.08 -5.62
N PHE A 175 -8.56 8.06 -5.44
CA PHE A 175 -7.27 7.98 -6.14
C PHE A 175 -7.46 8.07 -7.66
N ALA A 176 -8.37 7.28 -8.24
CA ALA A 176 -8.70 7.31 -9.66
C ALA A 176 -9.19 8.69 -10.12
N GLN A 177 -10.01 9.36 -9.31
CA GLN A 177 -10.50 10.70 -9.57
C GLN A 177 -9.36 11.74 -9.61
N TYR A 178 -8.37 11.63 -8.73
CA TYR A 178 -7.19 12.51 -8.75
C TYR A 178 -6.27 12.23 -9.95
N CYS A 179 -6.29 11.02 -10.49
CA CYS A 179 -5.54 10.67 -11.70
C CYS A 179 -6.14 11.29 -12.98
N GLU A 180 -7.42 11.66 -13.00
CA GLU A 180 -8.04 12.35 -14.12
C GLU A 180 -7.81 13.86 -14.02
N LEU A 181 -7.09 14.44 -14.98
CA LEU A 181 -6.74 15.85 -15.00
C LEU A 181 -7.86 16.64 -15.71
N PRO A 182 -8.43 17.68 -15.07
CA PRO A 182 -9.38 18.57 -15.74
C PRO A 182 -8.70 19.37 -16.87
N ALA A 183 -9.47 19.73 -17.91
CA ALA A 183 -8.95 20.43 -19.08
C ALA A 183 -8.40 21.83 -18.74
N ASP A 184 -8.89 22.45 -17.69
CA ASP A 184 -8.53 23.78 -17.19
C ASP A 184 -7.61 23.73 -15.97
N ILE A 185 -6.91 22.61 -15.76
CA ILE A 185 -6.02 22.44 -14.61
C ILE A 185 -4.97 23.55 -14.56
N SER A 186 -4.77 24.14 -13.38
CA SER A 186 -3.72 25.11 -13.16
C SER A 186 -2.33 24.47 -13.10
N HIS A 187 -1.28 25.24 -13.39
CA HIS A 187 0.10 24.78 -13.28
C HIS A 187 0.43 24.25 -11.88
N ALA A 188 0.01 24.96 -10.83
CA ALA A 188 0.25 24.54 -9.44
C ALA A 188 -0.42 23.20 -9.11
N GLU A 189 -1.69 23.04 -9.50
CA GLU A 189 -2.44 21.80 -9.25
C GLU A 189 -1.87 20.63 -10.05
N LEU A 190 -1.44 20.85 -11.31
CA LEU A 190 -0.78 19.82 -12.10
C LEU A 190 0.48 19.32 -11.43
N HIS A 191 1.33 20.23 -10.91
CA HIS A 191 2.55 19.86 -10.20
C HIS A 191 2.26 19.03 -8.92
N LEU A 192 1.25 19.42 -8.16
CA LEU A 192 0.83 18.65 -6.97
C LEU A 192 0.38 17.24 -7.37
N ARG A 193 -0.44 17.11 -8.43
CA ARG A 193 -0.91 15.79 -8.88
C ARG A 193 0.19 14.93 -9.47
N ILE A 194 1.11 15.50 -10.25
CA ILE A 194 2.29 14.77 -10.75
C ILE A 194 3.13 14.26 -9.59
N ARG A 195 3.40 15.10 -8.59
CA ARG A 195 4.16 14.72 -7.39
C ARG A 195 3.52 13.57 -6.64
N ALA A 196 2.20 13.62 -6.46
CA ALA A 196 1.45 12.73 -5.58
C ALA A 196 0.91 11.46 -6.26
N PHE A 197 0.64 11.51 -7.57
CA PHE A 197 -0.06 10.44 -8.31
C PHE A 197 0.65 10.04 -9.60
N GLY A 198 1.78 10.67 -9.95
CA GLY A 198 2.46 10.49 -11.24
C GLY A 198 2.97 9.08 -11.49
N ALA A 199 3.34 8.33 -10.46
CA ALA A 199 3.72 6.92 -10.61
C ALA A 199 2.51 5.97 -10.76
N GLY A 200 1.28 6.45 -10.52
CA GLY A 200 0.08 5.63 -10.55
C GLY A 200 0.01 4.57 -9.44
N ASP A 201 -0.82 3.56 -9.65
CA ASP A 201 -0.99 2.43 -8.71
C ASP A 201 -0.99 1.06 -9.41
N GLY A 202 -0.55 1.02 -10.67
CA GLY A 202 -0.59 -0.15 -11.54
C GLY A 202 -1.94 -0.39 -12.23
N LYS A 203 -3.02 0.29 -11.80
CA LYS A 203 -4.35 0.25 -12.45
C LYS A 203 -4.79 1.62 -12.97
N HIS A 204 -4.42 2.67 -12.25
CA HIS A 204 -4.72 4.04 -12.60
C HIS A 204 -3.40 4.78 -12.82
N SER A 205 -3.33 5.54 -13.90
CA SER A 205 -2.22 6.43 -14.24
C SER A 205 -2.77 7.83 -14.39
N LEU A 206 -1.95 8.83 -14.14
CA LEU A 206 -2.31 10.23 -14.35
C LEU A 206 -2.57 10.46 -15.85
N PHE A 207 -3.72 11.03 -16.21
CA PHE A 207 -4.11 11.21 -17.59
C PHE A 207 -4.98 12.46 -17.82
N LEU A 208 -5.06 12.88 -19.07
CA LEU A 208 -5.99 13.91 -19.51
C LEU A 208 -6.69 13.49 -20.83
N TRP A 209 -7.84 14.13 -21.10
CA TRP A 209 -8.53 14.00 -22.38
C TRP A 209 -8.22 15.22 -23.26
N HIS A 210 -7.80 14.99 -24.51
CA HIS A 210 -7.62 16.02 -25.52
C HIS A 210 -8.12 15.54 -26.87
N ALA A 211 -8.96 16.35 -27.55
CA ALA A 211 -9.55 16.04 -28.86
C ALA A 211 -10.17 14.62 -28.94
N GLY A 212 -10.84 14.16 -27.87
CA GLY A 212 -11.48 12.85 -27.80
C GLY A 212 -10.55 11.67 -27.59
N LYS A 213 -9.26 11.91 -27.36
CA LYS A 213 -8.27 10.89 -27.04
C LYS A 213 -7.77 11.03 -25.60
N GLN A 214 -7.42 9.92 -24.98
CA GLN A 214 -6.77 9.89 -23.66
C GLN A 214 -5.26 9.95 -23.81
N TYR A 215 -4.61 10.80 -23.03
CA TYR A 215 -3.16 10.94 -22.95
C TYR A 215 -2.68 10.67 -21.54
N LEU A 216 -1.75 9.73 -21.40
CA LEU A 216 -1.16 9.32 -20.10
C LEU A 216 0.09 10.15 -19.82
N TYR A 217 0.26 10.58 -18.58
CA TYR A 217 1.48 11.22 -18.12
C TYR A 217 2.69 10.27 -18.28
N GLN A 218 3.78 10.82 -18.81
CA GLN A 218 5.05 10.13 -18.93
C GLN A 218 6.08 10.87 -18.06
N ASP A 219 6.68 10.18 -17.10
CA ASP A 219 7.90 10.70 -16.50
C ASP A 219 9.02 10.64 -17.55
N THR A 220 9.72 11.74 -17.78
CA THR A 220 10.63 12.00 -18.91
C THR A 220 11.71 10.94 -19.16
N ASP A 221 11.99 10.07 -18.18
CA ASP A 221 12.94 8.97 -18.31
C ASP A 221 12.40 7.74 -19.09
N ARG A 222 11.14 7.73 -19.55
CA ARG A 222 10.49 6.59 -20.21
C ARG A 222 9.77 6.93 -21.52
N SER A 223 10.25 7.93 -22.27
CA SER A 223 9.61 8.32 -23.53
C SER A 223 9.65 7.19 -24.57
N ASN A 224 8.46 6.70 -24.95
CA ASN A 224 8.29 5.82 -26.10
C ASN A 224 8.28 6.71 -27.36
N SER A 225 9.34 6.71 -28.14
CA SER A 225 9.64 7.65 -29.25
C SER A 225 8.63 7.65 -30.41
N ASN A 226 7.63 6.76 -30.41
CA ASN A 226 6.66 6.59 -31.51
C ASN A 226 5.20 6.94 -31.15
N ALA A 227 4.90 7.40 -29.95
CA ALA A 227 3.55 7.77 -29.53
C ALA A 227 3.26 9.23 -29.84
N GLU A 228 2.02 9.54 -30.25
CA GLU A 228 1.52 10.92 -30.31
C GLU A 228 1.58 11.54 -28.92
N CYS A 229 2.25 12.67 -28.76
CA CYS A 229 2.43 13.32 -27.47
C CYS A 229 1.84 14.73 -27.47
N ILE A 230 1.43 15.18 -26.30
CA ILE A 230 1.08 16.58 -26.03
C ILE A 230 1.90 17.07 -24.84
N GLU A 231 2.22 18.35 -24.86
CA GLU A 231 2.94 19.02 -23.78
C GLU A 231 1.98 19.91 -22.98
N LEU A 232 2.04 19.80 -21.66
CA LEU A 232 1.29 20.66 -20.74
C LEU A 232 2.22 21.15 -19.63
N TYR A 233 2.52 22.42 -19.63
CA TYR A 233 3.46 23.07 -18.69
C TYR A 233 4.80 22.34 -18.57
N GLY A 234 5.38 21.92 -19.71
CA GLY A 234 6.66 21.22 -19.76
C GLY A 234 6.61 19.75 -19.34
N ASN A 235 5.41 19.19 -19.16
CA ASN A 235 5.24 17.77 -18.86
C ASN A 235 4.65 17.05 -20.07
N THR A 236 5.20 15.87 -20.39
CA THR A 236 4.83 15.07 -21.56
C THR A 236 3.71 14.10 -21.24
N PHE A 237 2.72 14.03 -22.12
CA PHE A 237 1.62 13.06 -22.08
C PHE A 237 1.57 12.33 -23.42
N SER A 238 1.63 11.00 -23.41
CA SER A 238 1.56 10.16 -24.59
C SER A 238 0.15 9.60 -24.80
N ALA A 239 -0.29 9.53 -26.07
CA ALA A 239 -1.56 8.91 -26.40
C ALA A 239 -1.61 7.49 -25.87
N ALA A 240 -2.69 7.15 -25.15
CA ALA A 240 -2.91 5.81 -24.66
C ALA A 240 -3.04 4.88 -25.87
N GLN A 241 -2.22 3.84 -25.92
CA GLN A 241 -2.42 2.77 -26.89
C GLN A 241 -3.78 2.14 -26.57
N GLN A 242 -4.70 2.12 -27.55
CA GLN A 242 -5.92 1.34 -27.41
C GLN A 242 -5.50 -0.12 -27.21
N LEU A 243 -5.58 -0.60 -25.98
CA LEU A 243 -5.61 -2.04 -25.75
C LEU A 243 -6.90 -2.51 -26.41
N LEU A 244 -6.79 -3.11 -27.60
CA LEU A 244 -7.89 -3.87 -28.16
C LEU A 244 -8.36 -4.82 -27.07
N PRO A 245 -9.68 -4.89 -26.77
CA PRO A 245 -10.18 -5.85 -25.83
C PRO A 245 -9.74 -7.22 -26.34
N GLN A 246 -8.88 -7.91 -25.59
CA GLN A 246 -8.61 -9.31 -25.82
C GLN A 246 -9.94 -10.02 -25.57
N CYS A 247 -10.61 -10.41 -26.67
CA CYS A 247 -11.75 -11.29 -26.65
C CYS A 247 -11.34 -12.60 -25.96
N VAL A 248 -11.95 -12.86 -24.81
CA VAL A 248 -12.14 -14.20 -24.25
C VAL A 248 -13.57 -14.28 -23.77
#